data_0e0f1cc49eff0f698be3e93d68d0debc
#
_entry.id   0e0f1cc49eff0f698be3e93d68d0debc
#
_cell.length_a   1.000
_cell.length_b   1.000
_cell.length_c   1.000
_cell.angle_alpha   90.00
_cell.angle_beta   90.00
_cell.angle_gamma   90.00
#
_symmetry.space_group_name_H-M   'P 1'
#
loop_
_entity.id
_entity.type
_entity.pdbx_description
1 polymer ?
#
loop_
_entity_poly.entity_id
_entity_poly.type
_entity_poly.pdbx_seq_one_letter_code
_entity_poly.pdbx_strand_id
1 'polypeptide(L)'
;MVVDELDLLRGATPGCETVAFADLSAHMILVTDSGTSHPRETLDALCDEAATLLGRKGKPALGEKPSNVAVWATQASLRVFLRAQDEPNDVLCCVCAPNVNVGRLVANATACLDRISSG
;
A
#
# COMPACT_ATOMS: atom_id res chain seq x y z
N MET A 1 -6.82 -6.18 -14.96
CA MET A 1 -5.36 -5.96 -14.80
C MET A 1 -5.10 -5.21 -13.51
N VAL A 2 -3.88 -5.30 -13.01
CA VAL A 2 -3.53 -4.67 -11.74
C VAL A 2 -3.77 -3.16 -11.77
N VAL A 3 -3.36 -2.48 -12.84
CA VAL A 3 -3.53 -1.03 -12.95
C VAL A 3 -4.99 -0.62 -12.89
N ASP A 4 -5.90 -1.41 -13.44
CA ASP A 4 -7.34 -1.13 -13.41
C ASP A 4 -7.88 -1.27 -11.98
N GLU A 5 -7.40 -2.25 -11.23
CA GLU A 5 -7.78 -2.45 -9.83
C GLU A 5 -7.31 -1.28 -8.96
N LEU A 6 -6.10 -0.77 -9.21
CA LEU A 6 -5.60 0.40 -8.49
C LEU A 6 -6.41 1.66 -8.81
N ASP A 7 -6.78 1.84 -10.07
CA ASP A 7 -7.61 2.97 -10.49
C ASP A 7 -8.99 2.93 -9.83
N LEU A 8 -9.61 1.77 -9.78
CA LEU A 8 -10.89 1.58 -9.09
C LEU A 8 -10.80 1.90 -7.60
N LEU A 9 -9.74 1.44 -6.96
CA LEU A 9 -9.52 1.72 -5.53
C LEU A 9 -9.38 3.22 -5.28
N ARG A 10 -8.58 3.90 -6.08
CA ARG A 10 -8.37 5.33 -5.92
C ARG A 10 -9.66 6.12 -6.15
N GLY A 11 -10.44 5.73 -7.15
CA GLY A 11 -11.73 6.36 -7.46
C GLY A 11 -12.79 6.09 -6.40
N ALA A 12 -12.74 4.94 -5.73
CA ALA A 12 -13.72 4.55 -4.72
C ALA A 12 -13.44 5.15 -3.34
N THR A 13 -12.26 5.75 -3.13
CA THR A 13 -11.84 6.25 -1.83
C THR A 13 -11.47 7.73 -1.93
N PRO A 14 -12.41 8.65 -1.62
CA PRO A 14 -12.10 10.08 -1.63
C PRO A 14 -10.91 10.40 -0.71
N GLY A 15 -9.97 11.18 -1.21
CA GLY A 15 -8.76 11.54 -0.48
C GLY A 15 -7.57 10.63 -0.77
N CYS A 16 -7.77 9.51 -1.45
CA CYS A 16 -6.67 8.65 -1.87
C CYS A 16 -6.04 9.23 -3.14
N GLU A 17 -4.79 9.65 -3.05
CA GLU A 17 -4.10 10.36 -4.14
C GLU A 17 -3.21 9.44 -4.97
N THR A 18 -2.62 8.43 -4.33
CA THR A 18 -1.70 7.52 -4.99
C THR A 18 -1.88 6.13 -4.43
N VAL A 19 -1.91 5.12 -5.30
CA VAL A 19 -1.90 3.71 -4.92
C VAL A 19 -0.78 3.04 -5.70
N ALA A 20 0.06 2.29 -5.00
CA ALA A 20 1.16 1.55 -5.61
C ALA A 20 1.11 0.08 -5.17
N PHE A 21 1.36 -0.82 -6.12
CA PHE A 21 1.49 -2.24 -5.85
C PHE A 21 2.97 -2.60 -5.87
N ALA A 22 3.45 -3.20 -4.78
CA ALA A 22 4.86 -3.50 -4.60
C ALA A 22 5.12 -4.98 -4.35
N ASP A 23 6.31 -5.43 -4.72
CA ASP A 23 6.83 -6.74 -4.38
C ASP A 23 7.99 -6.55 -3.39
N LEU A 24 7.80 -6.95 -2.15
CA LEU A 24 8.83 -6.79 -1.12
C LEU A 24 10.02 -7.73 -1.33
N SER A 25 9.82 -8.88 -1.96
CA SER A 25 10.92 -9.81 -2.25
C SER A 25 11.92 -9.22 -3.26
N ALA A 26 11.41 -8.48 -4.24
CA ALA A 26 12.22 -7.77 -5.22
C ALA A 26 12.55 -6.34 -4.76
N HIS A 27 11.94 -5.88 -3.68
CA HIS A 27 12.09 -4.52 -3.14
C HIS A 27 11.79 -3.46 -4.21
N MET A 28 10.65 -3.60 -4.89
CA MET A 28 10.33 -2.68 -5.98
C MET A 28 8.83 -2.45 -6.12
N ILE A 29 8.50 -1.23 -6.56
CA ILE A 29 7.14 -0.86 -6.95
C ILE A 29 6.92 -1.36 -8.38
N LEU A 30 5.89 -2.17 -8.56
CA LEU A 30 5.58 -2.78 -9.85
C LEU A 30 4.61 -1.93 -10.68
N VAL A 31 3.57 -1.39 -10.05
CA VAL A 31 2.53 -0.61 -10.71
C VAL A 31 2.12 0.54 -9.80
N THR A 32 1.87 1.70 -10.39
CA THR A 32 1.42 2.89 -9.65
C THR A 32 0.26 3.54 -10.38
N ASP A 33 -0.77 3.94 -9.64
CA ASP A 33 -1.85 4.79 -10.11
C ASP A 33 -1.89 6.05 -9.27
N SER A 34 -1.75 7.21 -9.90
CA SER A 34 -1.64 8.49 -9.21
C SER A 34 -2.14 9.64 -10.06
N GLY A 35 -2.63 10.67 -9.39
CA GLY A 35 -2.97 11.93 -10.06
C GLY A 35 -1.75 12.76 -10.46
N THR A 36 -0.58 12.43 -9.94
CA THR A 36 0.67 13.13 -10.26
C THR A 36 1.78 12.12 -10.53
N SER A 37 2.78 12.59 -11.27
CA SER A 37 3.97 11.79 -11.55
C SER A 37 4.88 11.76 -10.32
N HIS A 38 5.43 10.60 -10.01
CA HIS A 38 6.37 10.43 -8.90
C HIS A 38 7.74 10.02 -9.40
N PRO A 39 8.82 10.65 -8.90
CA PRO A 39 10.17 10.17 -9.18
C PRO A 39 10.37 8.76 -8.63
N ARG A 40 11.25 8.00 -9.26
CA ARG A 40 11.57 6.65 -8.81
C ARG A 40 12.05 6.63 -7.36
N GLU A 41 12.79 7.64 -6.96
CA GLU A 41 13.27 7.78 -5.58
C GLU A 41 12.12 7.81 -4.57
N THR A 42 11.03 8.51 -4.90
CA THR A 42 9.84 8.57 -4.05
C THR A 42 9.17 7.20 -3.95
N LEU A 43 9.09 6.48 -5.08
CA LEU A 43 8.51 5.12 -5.09
C LEU A 43 9.39 4.14 -4.31
N ASP A 44 10.71 4.25 -4.44
CA ASP A 44 11.63 3.41 -3.67
C ASP A 44 11.50 3.68 -2.17
N ALA A 45 11.32 4.94 -1.78
CA ALA A 45 11.09 5.32 -0.39
C ALA A 45 9.78 4.72 0.15
N LEU A 46 8.72 4.68 -0.66
CA LEU A 46 7.46 4.02 -0.26
C LEU A 46 7.68 2.53 -0.01
N CYS A 47 8.46 1.88 -0.85
CA CYS A 47 8.76 0.47 -0.69
C CYS A 47 9.56 0.22 0.60
N ASP A 48 10.54 1.07 0.90
CA ASP A 48 11.31 1.01 2.15
C ASP A 48 10.41 1.20 3.37
N GLU A 49 9.50 2.15 3.31
CA GLU A 49 8.54 2.40 4.40
C GLU A 49 7.63 1.19 4.62
N ALA A 50 7.14 0.61 3.54
CA ALA A 50 6.29 -0.58 3.62
C ALA A 50 7.04 -1.75 4.28
N ALA A 51 8.27 -2.00 3.86
CA ALA A 51 9.09 -3.06 4.43
C ALA A 51 9.39 -2.83 5.92
N THR A 52 9.63 -1.57 6.29
CA THR A 52 9.92 -1.20 7.68
C THR A 52 8.68 -1.33 8.56
N LEU A 53 7.54 -0.81 8.12
CA LEU A 53 6.34 -0.73 8.94
C LEU A 53 5.57 -2.06 9.00
N LEU A 54 5.51 -2.80 7.90
CA LEU A 54 4.84 -4.10 7.87
C LEU A 54 5.73 -5.23 8.38
N GLY A 55 7.04 -5.05 8.30
CA GLY A 55 7.98 -6.13 8.57
C GLY A 55 8.11 -7.08 7.38
N ARG A 56 9.26 -7.71 7.26
CA ARG A 56 9.49 -8.72 6.24
C ARG A 56 9.11 -10.08 6.78
N LYS A 57 8.88 -11.04 5.88
CA LYS A 57 8.60 -12.42 6.25
C LYS A 57 9.66 -12.93 7.25
N GLY A 58 9.22 -13.39 8.42
CA GLY A 58 10.10 -13.87 9.48
C GLY A 58 10.75 -12.79 10.32
N LYS A 59 10.54 -11.51 10.01
CA LYS A 59 11.13 -10.38 10.75
C LYS A 59 10.06 -9.31 11.00
N PRO A 60 9.26 -9.44 12.07
CA PRO A 60 8.23 -8.44 12.35
C PRO A 60 8.86 -7.09 12.71
N ALA A 61 8.22 -6.01 12.27
CA ALA A 61 8.67 -4.66 12.55
C ALA A 61 8.38 -4.27 14.00
N LEU A 62 7.19 -4.63 14.48
CA LEU A 62 6.71 -4.32 15.83
C LEU A 62 6.03 -5.57 16.37
N GLY A 63 6.39 -5.95 17.60
CA GLY A 63 5.80 -7.13 18.23
C GLY A 63 6.36 -8.44 17.69
N GLU A 64 5.66 -9.53 17.99
CA GLU A 64 6.11 -10.88 17.67
C GLU A 64 5.72 -11.37 16.28
N LYS A 65 4.72 -10.72 15.65
CA LYS A 65 4.18 -11.13 14.35
C LYS A 65 4.25 -10.01 13.34
N PRO A 66 4.54 -10.31 12.06
CA PRO A 66 4.45 -9.32 11.00
C PRO A 66 3.04 -8.76 10.91
N SER A 67 2.94 -7.47 10.66
CA SER A 67 1.65 -6.79 10.48
C SER A 67 1.17 -6.91 9.05
N ASN A 68 -0.16 -7.01 8.86
CA ASN A 68 -0.77 -6.98 7.53
C ASN A 68 -1.27 -5.59 7.15
N VAL A 69 -1.39 -4.69 8.12
CA VAL A 69 -1.79 -3.30 7.89
C VAL A 69 -0.91 -2.39 8.75
N ALA A 70 -0.41 -1.32 8.15
CA ALA A 70 0.32 -0.28 8.86
C ALA A 70 -0.16 1.09 8.40
N VAL A 71 -0.25 2.04 9.31
CA VAL A 71 -0.67 3.41 9.02
C VAL A 71 0.39 4.37 9.55
N TRP A 72 0.81 5.30 8.69
CA TRP A 72 1.74 6.36 9.07
C TRP A 72 1.11 7.70 8.74
N ALA A 73 0.76 8.45 9.77
CA ALA A 73 0.14 9.77 9.63
C ALA A 73 1.18 10.87 9.86
N THR A 74 1.18 11.85 8.96
CA THR A 74 1.91 13.10 9.12
C THR A 74 0.93 14.25 8.98
N GLN A 75 1.41 15.49 9.17
CA GLN A 75 0.55 16.67 8.95
C GLN A 75 0.15 16.83 7.49
N ALA A 76 1.00 16.39 6.57
CA ALA A 76 0.81 16.58 5.14
C ALA A 76 0.07 15.43 4.47
N SER A 77 0.19 14.21 5.00
CA SER A 77 -0.39 13.02 4.34
C SER A 77 -0.61 11.89 5.32
N LEU A 78 -1.44 10.95 4.89
CA LEU A 78 -1.64 9.69 5.59
C LEU A 78 -1.23 8.56 4.64
N ARG A 79 -0.34 7.68 5.08
CA ARG A 79 0.13 6.56 4.29
C ARG A 79 -0.35 5.27 4.92
N VAL A 80 -0.94 4.41 4.10
CA VAL A 80 -1.47 3.12 4.55
C VAL A 80 -0.82 2.04 3.71
N PHE A 81 -0.29 1.02 4.38
CA PHE A 81 0.37 -0.11 3.75
C PHE A 81 -0.37 -1.38 4.12
N LEU A 82 -0.65 -2.21 3.12
CA LEU A 82 -1.40 -3.45 3.32
C LEU A 82 -0.66 -4.61 2.66
N ARG A 83 -0.63 -5.75 3.35
CA ARG A 83 -0.01 -6.98 2.86
C ARG A 83 -1.09 -8.00 2.55
N ALA A 84 -0.94 -8.71 1.42
CA ALA A 84 -1.82 -9.82 1.08
C ALA A 84 -1.65 -10.97 2.06
N GLN A 85 -2.74 -11.62 2.45
CA GLN A 85 -2.67 -12.75 3.39
C GLN A 85 -1.98 -13.96 2.78
N ASP A 86 -2.29 -14.27 1.53
CA ASP A 86 -1.81 -15.48 0.86
C ASP A 86 -0.46 -15.28 0.16
N GLU A 87 -0.05 -14.02 0.00
CA GLU A 87 1.22 -13.69 -0.64
C GLU A 87 1.91 -12.58 0.15
N PRO A 88 2.76 -12.93 1.15
CA PRO A 88 3.33 -11.95 2.07
C PRO A 88 4.22 -10.88 1.45
N ASN A 89 4.67 -11.10 0.22
CA ASN A 89 5.50 -10.12 -0.48
C ASN A 89 4.69 -9.13 -1.31
N ASP A 90 3.40 -9.41 -1.53
CA ASP A 90 2.51 -8.52 -2.27
C ASP A 90 1.93 -7.47 -1.33
N VAL A 91 2.19 -6.20 -1.62
CA VAL A 91 1.84 -5.08 -0.75
C VAL A 91 1.21 -3.95 -1.56
N LEU A 92 0.17 -3.32 -1.01
CA LEU A 92 -0.35 -2.05 -1.51
C LEU A 92 0.16 -0.91 -0.63
N CYS A 93 0.61 0.16 -1.27
CA CYS A 93 1.02 1.40 -0.62
C CYS A 93 0.05 2.50 -1.05
N CYS A 94 -0.66 3.10 -0.10
CA CYS A 94 -1.63 4.16 -0.37
C CYS A 94 -1.14 5.46 0.25
N VAL A 95 -1.05 6.53 -0.55
CA VAL A 95 -0.72 7.87 -0.07
C VAL A 95 -1.98 8.71 -0.19
N CYS A 96 -2.45 9.25 0.92
CA CYS A 96 -3.77 9.89 1.01
C CYS A 96 -3.69 11.24 1.70
N ALA A 97 -4.75 12.05 1.49
CA ALA A 97 -4.93 13.28 2.26
C ALA A 97 -5.12 12.93 3.75
N PRO A 98 -4.74 13.83 4.68
CA PRO A 98 -4.83 13.55 6.12
C PRO A 98 -6.25 13.26 6.62
N ASN A 99 -7.27 13.71 5.90
CA ASN A 99 -8.66 13.52 6.29
C ASN A 99 -9.35 12.33 5.64
N VAL A 100 -8.59 11.45 4.99
CA VAL A 100 -9.14 10.25 4.35
C VAL A 100 -9.83 9.36 5.40
N ASN A 101 -10.92 8.70 5.00
CA ASN A 101 -11.57 7.71 5.87
C ASN A 101 -10.75 6.43 5.87
N VAL A 102 -9.95 6.21 6.92
CA VAL A 102 -9.02 5.08 7.00
C VAL A 102 -9.76 3.74 6.98
N GLY A 103 -10.87 3.62 7.72
CA GLY A 103 -11.63 2.38 7.75
C GLY A 103 -12.15 1.98 6.38
N ARG A 104 -12.69 2.94 5.62
CA ARG A 104 -13.15 2.70 4.26
C ARG A 104 -11.98 2.37 3.32
N LEU A 105 -10.87 3.10 3.46
CA LEU A 105 -9.67 2.84 2.66
C LEU A 105 -9.16 1.42 2.88
N VAL A 106 -9.01 1.00 4.14
CA VAL A 106 -8.51 -0.33 4.48
C VAL A 106 -9.43 -1.41 3.92
N ALA A 107 -10.75 -1.25 4.06
CA ALA A 107 -11.72 -2.21 3.53
C ALA A 107 -11.62 -2.33 2.00
N ASN A 108 -11.61 -1.18 1.31
CA ASN A 108 -11.51 -1.15 -0.16
C ASN A 108 -10.17 -1.68 -0.65
N ALA A 109 -9.09 -1.32 0.03
CA ALA A 109 -7.74 -1.74 -0.35
C ALA A 109 -7.53 -3.24 -0.11
N THR A 110 -8.07 -3.78 0.97
CA THR A 110 -8.01 -5.22 1.24
C THR A 110 -8.70 -6.01 0.14
N ALA A 111 -9.91 -5.59 -0.26
CA ALA A 111 -10.63 -6.23 -1.35
C ALA A 111 -9.86 -6.13 -2.67
N CYS A 112 -9.28 -4.98 -2.96
CA CYS A 112 -8.45 -4.76 -4.15
C CYS A 112 -7.25 -5.71 -4.17
N LEU A 113 -6.52 -5.78 -3.06
CA LEU A 113 -5.33 -6.61 -2.94
C LEU A 113 -5.66 -8.10 -3.07
N ASP A 114 -6.79 -8.54 -2.50
CA ASP A 114 -7.26 -9.93 -2.65
C ASP A 114 -7.53 -10.26 -4.11
N ARG A 115 -8.13 -9.34 -4.87
CA ARG A 115 -8.38 -9.55 -6.31
C ARG A 115 -7.07 -9.64 -7.10
N ILE A 116 -6.10 -8.80 -6.77
CA ILE A 116 -4.80 -8.80 -7.44
C ILE A 116 -4.03 -10.08 -7.14
N SER A 117 -3.98 -10.49 -5.88
CA SER A 117 -3.16 -11.62 -5.44
C SER A 117 -3.77 -12.97 -5.82
N SER A 118 -5.10 -13.07 -5.87
CA SER A 118 -5.78 -14.33 -6.20
C SER A 118 -6.04 -14.49 -7.69
N GLY A 119 -5.94 -13.41 -8.41
CA GLY A 119 -6.26 -13.38 -9.84
C GLY A 119 -5.11 -13.59 -10.74
#